data_b204e66846b4ac96ad74a7b8131562a1
#
_entry.id   b204e66846b4ac96ad74a7b8131562a1
#
_cell.length_a   1.000
_cell.length_b   1.000
_cell.length_c   1.000
_cell.angle_alpha   90.00
_cell.angle_beta   90.00
_cell.angle_gamma   90.00
#
_symmetry.space_group_name_H-M   'P 1'
#
loop_
_entity.id
_entity.type
_entity.pdbx_description
1 polymer ?
#
loop_
_entity_poly.entity_id
_entity_poly.type
_entity_poly.pdbx_seq_one_letter_code
_entity_poly.pdbx_strand_id
1 'polypeptide(L)'
;MKESINIIKTNNKFYNVYEIDAYIFNLLFGYKIMDNNKVGFPDSVYNKIINTLEDNTINYNVIFRDKDNIIKDFKNRNNYLKFKDRVLEKIDIDNKVNMIIDKIKKCNKSDLEKIFYIIYLLF
;
A
#
# COMPACT_ATOMS: atom_id res chain seq x y z
N MET A 1 4.54 -18.89 -3.67
CA MET A 1 4.65 -17.43 -3.85
C MET A 1 3.31 -16.79 -3.52
N LYS A 2 3.32 -15.73 -2.74
CA LYS A 2 2.08 -15.06 -2.36
C LYS A 2 1.56 -14.19 -3.51
N GLU A 3 0.36 -14.48 -3.97
CA GLU A 3 -0.28 -13.74 -5.06
C GLU A 3 -1.72 -13.36 -4.73
N SER A 4 -1.99 -13.06 -3.46
CA SER A 4 -3.31 -12.64 -3.01
C SER A 4 -3.22 -11.72 -1.80
N ILE A 5 -4.22 -10.87 -1.64
CA ILE A 5 -4.39 -10.06 -0.43
C ILE A 5 -4.88 -10.98 0.69
N ASN A 6 -4.25 -10.94 1.84
CA ASN A 6 -4.75 -11.62 3.04
C ASN A 6 -5.40 -10.62 3.98
N ILE A 7 -6.70 -10.78 4.18
CA ILE A 7 -7.50 -9.94 5.08
C ILE A 7 -7.80 -10.78 6.33
N ILE A 8 -7.36 -10.32 7.49
CA ILE A 8 -7.45 -11.09 8.73
C ILE A 8 -8.50 -10.45 9.64
N LYS A 9 -9.54 -11.20 9.96
CA LYS A 9 -10.53 -10.79 10.97
C LYS A 9 -9.88 -10.82 12.35
N THR A 10 -9.82 -9.67 13.01
CA THR A 10 -9.12 -9.56 14.31
C THR A 10 -10.05 -9.75 15.49
N ASN A 11 -11.12 -9.00 15.53
CA ASN A 11 -12.17 -9.11 16.55
C ASN A 11 -13.52 -8.84 15.89
N ASN A 12 -14.55 -8.68 16.69
CA ASN A 12 -15.93 -8.66 16.20
C ASN A 12 -16.23 -7.70 15.05
N LYS A 13 -15.47 -6.60 14.92
CA LYS A 13 -15.85 -5.52 14.00
C LYS A 13 -14.70 -5.02 13.13
N PHE A 14 -13.50 -5.59 13.24
CA PHE A 14 -12.33 -5.08 12.52
C PHE A 14 -11.59 -6.16 11.77
N TYR A 15 -10.99 -5.73 10.67
CA TYR A 15 -10.09 -6.54 9.83
C TYR A 15 -8.77 -5.81 9.70
N ASN A 16 -7.69 -6.57 9.51
CA ASN A 16 -6.36 -6.03 9.25
C ASN A 16 -5.76 -6.65 8.01
N VAL A 17 -4.95 -5.84 7.31
CA VAL A 17 -4.01 -6.30 6.28
C VAL A 17 -2.61 -5.83 6.67
N TYR A 18 -1.58 -6.57 6.27
CA TYR A 18 -0.21 -6.35 6.73
C TYR A 18 0.77 -6.27 5.56
N GLU A 19 1.89 -5.59 5.80
CA GLU A 19 3.03 -5.51 4.90
C GLU A 19 2.62 -5.00 3.51
N ILE A 20 2.98 -5.70 2.45
CA ILE A 20 2.67 -5.31 1.07
C ILE A 20 1.16 -5.11 0.87
N ASP A 21 0.34 -5.95 1.47
CA ASP A 21 -1.12 -5.81 1.36
C ASP A 21 -1.62 -4.50 1.97
N ALA A 22 -1.02 -4.06 3.07
CA ALA A 22 -1.33 -2.77 3.68
C ALA A 22 -0.99 -1.62 2.73
N TYR A 23 0.13 -1.69 2.05
CA TYR A 23 0.55 -0.67 1.07
C TYR A 23 -0.37 -0.67 -0.17
N ILE A 24 -0.82 -1.84 -0.60
CA ILE A 24 -1.82 -1.93 -1.68
C ILE A 24 -3.13 -1.28 -1.24
N PHE A 25 -3.57 -1.49 -0.01
CA PHE A 25 -4.75 -0.84 0.54
C PHE A 25 -4.59 0.67 0.63
N ASN A 26 -3.41 1.15 1.02
CA ASN A 26 -3.12 2.58 0.98
C ASN A 26 -3.25 3.14 -0.45
N LEU A 27 -2.74 2.42 -1.44
CA LEU A 27 -2.81 2.82 -2.85
C LEU A 27 -4.27 2.87 -3.36
N LEU A 28 -5.06 1.83 -3.05
CA LEU A 28 -6.42 1.68 -3.56
C LEU A 28 -7.45 2.54 -2.81
N PHE A 29 -7.30 2.68 -1.50
CA PHE A 29 -8.32 3.27 -0.64
C PHE A 29 -7.88 4.56 0.06
N GLY A 30 -6.59 4.89 0.01
CA GLY A 30 -6.06 6.03 0.75
C GLY A 30 -5.97 5.82 2.26
N TYR A 31 -6.12 4.60 2.75
CA TYR A 31 -6.03 4.32 4.18
C TYR A 31 -4.61 4.50 4.70
N LYS A 32 -4.49 5.10 5.88
CA LYS A 32 -3.21 5.34 6.50
C LYS A 32 -2.56 4.03 6.95
N ILE A 33 -1.29 3.87 6.61
CA ILE A 33 -0.48 2.76 7.11
C ILE A 33 -0.06 3.08 8.54
N MET A 34 -0.43 2.20 9.47
CA MET A 34 -0.13 2.34 10.89
C MET A 34 1.22 1.70 11.23
N ASP A 35 1.67 1.88 12.46
CA ASP A 35 2.83 1.18 12.99
C ASP A 35 2.70 -0.32 12.74
N ASN A 36 3.82 -1.01 12.56
CA ASN A 36 3.87 -2.42 12.17
C ASN A 36 3.36 -2.70 10.75
N ASN A 37 3.39 -1.69 9.86
CA ASN A 37 3.00 -1.84 8.45
C ASN A 37 1.63 -2.48 8.29
N LYS A 38 0.63 -1.89 8.96
CA LYS A 38 -0.71 -2.43 9.07
C LYS A 38 -1.74 -1.41 8.63
N VAL A 39 -2.78 -1.87 7.93
CA VAL A 39 -4.01 -1.10 7.69
C VAL A 39 -5.16 -1.86 8.31
N GLY A 40 -5.93 -1.18 9.17
CA GLY A 40 -7.15 -1.73 9.73
C GLY A 40 -8.38 -1.08 9.15
N PHE A 41 -9.48 -1.81 9.06
CA PHE A 41 -10.75 -1.25 8.61
C PHE A 41 -11.93 -1.92 9.35
N PRO A 42 -13.03 -1.17 9.54
CA PRO A 42 -14.19 -1.72 10.22
C PRO A 42 -15.04 -2.58 9.29
N ASP A 43 -15.87 -3.42 9.91
CA ASP A 43 -16.81 -4.29 9.21
C ASP A 43 -17.78 -3.51 8.31
N SER A 44 -18.10 -2.28 8.69
CA SER A 44 -19.03 -1.42 7.93
C SER A 44 -18.58 -1.11 6.50
N VAL A 45 -17.29 -1.19 6.22
CA VAL A 45 -16.74 -0.94 4.86
C VAL A 45 -16.31 -2.23 4.16
N TYR A 46 -16.52 -3.39 4.78
CA TYR A 46 -16.09 -4.68 4.25
C TYR A 46 -16.57 -4.92 2.81
N ASN A 47 -17.87 -4.74 2.56
CA ASN A 47 -18.42 -4.97 1.23
C ASN A 47 -17.82 -4.06 0.18
N LYS A 48 -17.59 -2.80 0.52
CA LYS A 48 -16.95 -1.83 -0.39
C LYS A 48 -15.53 -2.29 -0.75
N ILE A 49 -14.78 -2.77 0.25
CA ILE A 49 -13.42 -3.24 0.03
C ILE A 49 -13.41 -4.48 -0.87
N ILE A 50 -14.25 -5.46 -0.59
CA ILE A 50 -14.35 -6.68 -1.40
C ILE A 50 -14.75 -6.33 -2.83
N ASN A 51 -15.73 -5.47 -3.03
CA ASN A 51 -16.16 -5.04 -4.36
C ASN A 51 -15.02 -4.36 -5.13
N THR A 52 -14.24 -3.53 -4.46
CA THR A 52 -13.10 -2.86 -5.09
C THR A 52 -12.02 -3.85 -5.50
N LEU A 53 -11.71 -4.84 -4.65
CA LEU A 53 -10.76 -5.89 -5.02
C LEU A 53 -11.25 -6.71 -6.21
N GLU A 54 -12.52 -7.03 -6.26
CA GLU A 54 -13.11 -7.77 -7.39
C GLU A 54 -13.13 -6.90 -8.66
N ASP A 55 -13.46 -5.62 -8.56
CA ASP A 55 -13.43 -4.70 -9.70
C ASP A 55 -12.02 -4.57 -10.29
N ASN A 56 -11.00 -4.67 -9.46
CA ASN A 56 -9.59 -4.63 -9.88
C ASN A 56 -9.02 -6.00 -10.20
N THR A 57 -9.82 -7.04 -10.08
CA THR A 57 -9.42 -8.44 -10.37
C THR A 57 -8.20 -8.86 -9.55
N ILE A 58 -8.26 -8.63 -8.24
CA ILE A 58 -7.18 -8.97 -7.31
C ILE A 58 -7.62 -10.15 -6.45
N ASN A 59 -6.85 -11.21 -6.43
CA ASN A 59 -7.08 -12.35 -5.55
C ASN A 59 -7.07 -11.92 -4.09
N TYR A 60 -7.98 -12.46 -3.29
CA TYR A 60 -7.99 -12.20 -1.86
C TYR A 60 -8.41 -13.43 -1.07
N ASN A 61 -7.95 -13.49 0.17
CA ASN A 61 -8.38 -14.45 1.18
C ASN A 61 -8.88 -13.66 2.39
N VAL A 62 -10.04 -14.03 2.91
CA VAL A 62 -10.50 -13.50 4.19
C VAL A 62 -10.36 -14.61 5.22
N ILE A 63 -9.55 -14.37 6.25
CA ILE A 63 -9.14 -15.36 7.24
C ILE A 63 -9.90 -15.10 8.54
N PHE A 64 -10.64 -16.12 8.97
CA PHE A 64 -11.43 -16.11 10.21
C PHE A 64 -10.85 -17.11 11.20
N ARG A 65 -11.06 -16.87 12.50
CA ARG A 65 -10.65 -17.80 13.56
C ARG A 65 -11.60 -18.98 13.74
N ASP A 66 -12.88 -18.71 13.57
CA ASP A 66 -13.96 -19.60 14.03
C ASP A 66 -14.81 -20.17 12.91
N LYS A 67 -14.42 -19.93 11.68
CA LYS A 67 -15.10 -20.45 10.50
C LYS A 67 -14.15 -20.52 9.31
N ASP A 68 -14.64 -21.14 8.23
CA ASP A 68 -13.85 -21.31 7.01
C ASP A 68 -13.46 -19.97 6.40
N ASN A 69 -12.28 -19.93 5.80
CA ASN A 69 -11.80 -18.79 5.07
C ASN A 69 -12.58 -18.60 3.77
N ILE A 70 -12.71 -17.34 3.36
CA ILE A 70 -13.24 -17.00 2.05
C ILE A 70 -12.04 -16.83 1.12
N ILE A 71 -12.05 -17.53 -0.02
CA ILE A 71 -10.96 -17.47 -0.99
C ILE A 71 -11.54 -17.08 -2.34
N LYS A 72 -10.98 -16.01 -2.93
CA LYS A 72 -11.31 -15.62 -4.30
C LYS A 72 -10.06 -15.73 -5.17
N ASP A 73 -10.16 -16.55 -6.21
CA ASP A 73 -9.06 -16.83 -7.12
C ASP A 73 -9.48 -16.53 -8.57
N PHE A 74 -8.92 -15.48 -9.14
CA PHE A 74 -9.17 -15.06 -10.52
C PHE A 74 -8.29 -15.81 -11.53
N LYS A 75 -7.49 -16.78 -11.05
CA LYS A 75 -6.60 -17.57 -11.90
C LYS A 75 -5.59 -16.67 -12.64
N ASN A 76 -5.44 -16.89 -13.95
CA ASN A 76 -4.47 -16.14 -14.75
C ASN A 76 -4.82 -14.65 -14.96
N ARG A 77 -6.02 -14.23 -14.56
CA ARG A 77 -6.43 -12.82 -14.64
C ARG A 77 -6.06 -12.02 -13.39
N ASN A 78 -5.53 -12.67 -12.36
CA ASN A 78 -5.18 -12.03 -11.09
C ASN A 78 -4.18 -10.90 -11.28
N ASN A 79 -4.50 -9.72 -10.78
CA ASN A 79 -3.67 -8.51 -10.88
C ASN A 79 -2.86 -8.22 -9.62
N TYR A 80 -2.78 -9.14 -8.66
CA TYR A 80 -2.07 -8.90 -7.41
C TYR A 80 -0.61 -8.44 -7.63
N LEU A 81 0.13 -9.15 -8.48
CA LEU A 81 1.53 -8.81 -8.73
C LEU A 81 1.68 -7.43 -9.39
N LYS A 82 0.75 -7.04 -10.23
CA LYS A 82 0.74 -5.72 -10.85
C LYS A 82 0.63 -4.61 -9.80
N PHE A 83 -0.26 -4.77 -8.82
CA PHE A 83 -0.41 -3.80 -7.73
C PHE A 83 0.77 -3.85 -6.77
N LYS A 84 1.30 -5.03 -6.50
CA LYS A 84 2.53 -5.19 -5.71
C LYS A 84 3.70 -4.42 -6.36
N ASP A 85 3.88 -4.55 -7.66
CA ASP A 85 4.95 -3.84 -8.38
C ASP A 85 4.78 -2.34 -8.31
N ARG A 86 3.56 -1.84 -8.44
CA ARG A 86 3.26 -0.40 -8.27
C ARG A 86 3.63 0.10 -6.89
N VAL A 87 3.31 -0.66 -5.86
CA VAL A 87 3.63 -0.32 -4.47
C VAL A 87 5.14 -0.28 -4.26
N LEU A 88 5.86 -1.29 -4.73
CA LEU A 88 7.31 -1.36 -4.59
C LEU A 88 7.99 -0.20 -5.33
N GLU A 89 7.52 0.16 -6.51
CA GLU A 89 8.02 1.31 -7.26
C GLU A 89 7.79 2.61 -6.48
N LYS A 90 6.60 2.81 -5.92
CA LYS A 90 6.28 3.99 -5.12
C LYS A 90 7.17 4.09 -3.88
N ILE A 91 7.39 2.99 -3.17
CA ILE A 91 8.27 2.95 -2.01
C ILE A 91 9.70 3.33 -2.41
N ASP A 92 10.19 2.82 -3.52
CA ASP A 92 11.53 3.14 -4.02
C ASP A 92 11.66 4.63 -4.34
N ILE A 93 10.68 5.21 -5.02
CA ILE A 93 10.64 6.65 -5.33
C ILE A 93 10.62 7.47 -4.04
N ASP A 94 9.76 7.15 -3.08
CA ASP A 94 9.65 7.86 -1.81
C ASP A 94 10.98 7.81 -1.04
N ASN A 95 11.66 6.67 -1.02
CA ASN A 95 12.96 6.53 -0.38
C ASN A 95 14.02 7.42 -1.06
N LYS A 96 14.05 7.46 -2.37
CA LYS A 96 14.98 8.31 -3.13
C LYS A 96 14.72 9.79 -2.86
N VAL A 97 13.46 10.21 -2.85
CA VAL A 97 13.07 11.59 -2.52
C VAL A 97 13.53 11.95 -1.11
N ASN A 98 13.31 11.07 -0.14
CA ASN A 98 13.74 11.31 1.24
C ASN A 98 15.27 11.43 1.37
N MET A 99 16.02 10.63 0.62
CA MET A 99 17.49 10.73 0.58
C MET A 99 17.93 12.09 0.02
N ILE A 100 17.28 12.58 -1.02
CA ILE A 100 17.57 13.91 -1.60
C ILE A 100 17.25 15.00 -0.59
N ILE A 101 16.10 14.93 0.08
CA ILE A 101 15.69 15.89 1.10
C ILE A 101 16.71 15.94 2.24
N ASP A 102 17.18 14.79 2.71
CA ASP A 102 18.18 14.73 3.78
C ASP A 102 19.49 15.42 3.37
N LYS A 103 19.93 15.20 2.13
CA LYS A 103 21.13 15.89 1.63
C LYS A 103 20.93 17.39 1.54
N ILE A 104 19.77 17.84 1.06
CA ILE A 104 19.44 19.26 0.97
C ILE A 104 19.48 19.91 2.37
N LYS A 105 18.91 19.25 3.38
CA LYS A 105 18.90 19.76 4.75
C LYS A 105 20.30 19.91 5.36
N LYS A 106 21.27 19.15 4.87
CA LYS A 106 22.66 19.18 5.34
C LYS A 106 23.54 20.13 4.54
N CYS A 107 23.04 20.70 3.44
CA CYS A 107 23.80 21.63 2.61
C CYS A 107 23.97 22.99 3.29
N ASN A 108 25.07 23.69 2.97
CA ASN A 108 25.20 25.08 3.35
C ASN A 108 24.29 25.96 2.49
N LYS A 109 24.14 27.24 2.91
CA LYS A 109 23.25 28.17 2.23
C LYS A 109 23.60 28.38 0.76
N SER A 110 24.88 28.48 0.43
CA SER A 110 25.32 28.70 -0.93
C SER A 110 24.95 27.54 -1.85
N ASP A 111 25.18 26.31 -1.42
CA ASP A 111 24.84 25.11 -2.20
C ASP A 111 23.33 24.95 -2.31
N LEU A 112 22.58 25.26 -1.25
CA LEU A 112 21.13 25.20 -1.27
C LEU A 112 20.54 26.15 -2.31
N GLU A 113 21.05 27.37 -2.40
CA GLU A 113 20.61 28.34 -3.39
C GLU A 113 20.87 27.87 -4.83
N LYS A 114 22.01 27.24 -5.07
CA LYS A 114 22.33 26.65 -6.38
C LYS A 114 21.36 25.54 -6.76
N ILE A 115 21.07 24.65 -5.82
CA ILE A 115 20.14 23.55 -6.02
C ILE A 115 18.72 24.09 -6.31
N PHE A 116 18.28 25.06 -5.51
CA PHE A 116 17.00 25.70 -5.70
C PHE A 116 16.87 26.30 -7.10
N TYR A 117 17.90 27.01 -7.56
CA TYR A 117 17.90 27.64 -8.87
C TYR A 117 17.80 26.61 -10.01
N ILE A 118 18.55 25.51 -9.89
CA ILE A 118 18.52 24.42 -10.89
C ILE A 118 17.11 23.81 -10.94
N ILE A 119 16.51 23.51 -9.81
CA ILE A 119 15.17 22.93 -9.75
C ILE A 119 14.13 23.90 -10.32
N TYR A 120 14.24 25.18 -9.98
CA TYR A 120 13.35 26.22 -10.50
C TYR A 120 13.38 26.29 -12.03
N LEU A 121 14.57 26.14 -12.63
CA LEU A 121 14.71 26.18 -14.09
C LEU A 121 14.16 24.92 -14.78
N LEU A 122 14.10 23.77 -14.08
CA LEU A 122 13.60 22.51 -14.63
C LEU A 122 12.07 22.42 -14.65
N PHE A 123 11.40 23.15 -13.80
CA PHE A 123 9.97 23.15 -13.66
C PHE A 123 9.40 24.54 -13.88
#